data_aea61c216d54e22bf45090fe6e877f8f
#
_entry.id   aea61c216d54e22bf45090fe6e877f8f
#
_cell.length_a   1.000
_cell.length_b   1.000
_cell.length_c   1.000
_cell.angle_alpha   90.00
_cell.angle_beta   90.00
_cell.angle_gamma   90.00
#
_symmetry.space_group_name_H-M   'P 1'
#
loop_
_entity.id
_entity.type
_entity.pdbx_description
1 polymer ?
#
loop_
_entity_poly.entity_id
_entity_poly.type
_entity_poly.pdbx_seq_one_letter_code
_entity_poly.pdbx_strand_id
1 'polypeptide(L)'
;MAWSILFVAGLLEITWAIGLKYTEGFTRLVPSIITLAAMAGSVILLGLALKSLPIGTAYAVWTGIGAVGTATLGIFLFGEPATAFRLASIGLIVAGIAGLKFVT
;
A
#
# COMPACT_ATOMS: atom_id res chain seq x y z
N MET A 1 -2.88 15.14 -11.01
CA MET A 1 -3.69 14.97 -9.77
C MET A 1 -3.99 13.51 -9.46
N ALA A 2 -4.42 12.73 -10.46
CA ALA A 2 -4.75 11.32 -10.22
C ALA A 2 -3.59 10.53 -9.62
N TRP A 3 -2.38 10.74 -10.10
CA TRP A 3 -1.19 10.05 -9.56
C TRP A 3 -0.90 10.44 -8.12
N SER A 4 -1.11 11.71 -7.76
CA SER A 4 -0.93 12.16 -6.38
C SER A 4 -1.97 11.52 -5.47
N ILE A 5 -3.22 11.45 -5.91
CA ILE A 5 -4.31 10.79 -5.17
C ILE A 5 -3.97 9.32 -4.99
N LEU A 6 -3.51 8.67 -6.04
CA LEU A 6 -3.15 7.25 -6.02
C LEU A 6 -2.00 6.98 -5.05
N PHE A 7 -1.00 7.85 -5.03
CA PHE A 7 0.13 7.72 -4.11
C PHE A 7 -0.34 7.82 -2.64
N VAL A 8 -1.18 8.80 -2.33
CA VAL A 8 -1.73 8.96 -0.98
C VAL A 8 -2.59 7.75 -0.61
N ALA A 9 -3.38 7.23 -1.55
CA ALA A 9 -4.16 6.02 -1.34
C ALA A 9 -3.26 4.83 -0.98
N GLY A 10 -2.11 4.71 -1.66
CA GLY A 10 -1.13 3.67 -1.37
C GLY A 10 -0.50 3.83 0.02
N LEU A 11 -0.22 5.07 0.43
CA LEU A 11 0.29 5.33 1.78
C LEU A 11 -0.73 4.93 2.85
N LEU A 12 -2.01 5.20 2.61
CA LEU A 12 -3.07 4.77 3.52
C LEU A 12 -3.20 3.25 3.54
N GLU A 13 -2.96 2.60 2.40
CA GLU A 13 -2.94 1.14 2.35
C GLU A 13 -1.82 0.58 3.25
N ILE A 14 -0.65 1.18 3.22
CA ILE A 14 0.44 0.79 4.11
C ILE A 14 -0.02 0.93 5.57
N THR A 15 -0.68 2.04 5.88
CA THR A 15 -1.17 2.32 7.23
C THR A 15 -2.14 1.24 7.71
N TRP A 16 -3.16 0.90 6.91
CA TRP A 16 -4.11 -0.11 7.37
C TRP A 16 -3.53 -1.52 7.31
N ALA A 17 -2.61 -1.81 6.40
CA ALA A 17 -1.97 -3.12 6.34
C ALA A 17 -1.12 -3.38 7.58
N ILE A 18 -0.31 -2.40 7.98
CA ILE A 18 0.47 -2.48 9.22
C ILE A 18 -0.49 -2.47 10.43
N GLY A 19 -1.51 -1.63 10.39
CA GLY A 19 -2.50 -1.54 11.45
C GLY A 19 -3.20 -2.87 11.74
N LEU A 20 -3.43 -3.69 10.71
CA LEU A 20 -4.05 -5.00 10.90
C LEU A 20 -3.31 -5.85 11.92
N LYS A 21 -1.99 -5.79 11.94
CA LYS A 21 -1.20 -6.56 12.90
C LYS A 21 -1.42 -6.05 14.33
N TYR A 22 -1.56 -4.75 14.50
CA TYR A 22 -1.78 -4.15 15.81
C TYR A 22 -3.20 -4.32 16.33
N THR A 23 -4.17 -4.66 15.47
CA THR A 23 -5.55 -4.90 15.90
C THR A 23 -5.73 -6.21 16.65
N GLU A 24 -4.79 -7.13 16.52
CA GLU A 24 -4.86 -8.48 17.10
C GLU A 24 -6.21 -9.16 16.77
N GLY A 25 -6.53 -9.22 15.48
CA GLY A 25 -7.78 -9.81 15.01
C GLY A 25 -8.99 -8.94 15.28
N PHE A 26 -8.80 -7.61 15.31
CA PHE A 26 -9.86 -6.64 15.62
C PHE A 26 -10.39 -6.74 17.05
N THR A 27 -9.55 -7.21 17.97
CA THR A 27 -9.91 -7.28 19.38
C THR A 27 -9.52 -6.01 20.13
N ARG A 28 -8.60 -5.20 19.59
CA ARG A 28 -8.16 -3.96 20.21
C ARG A 28 -8.89 -2.78 19.55
N LEU A 29 -9.61 -1.99 20.35
CA LEU A 29 -10.52 -0.96 19.84
C LEU A 29 -9.79 0.16 19.09
N VAL A 30 -8.78 0.78 19.69
CA VAL A 30 -8.13 1.95 19.09
C VAL A 30 -7.41 1.58 17.79
N PRO A 31 -6.54 0.55 17.74
CA PRO A 31 -5.95 0.13 16.47
C PRO A 31 -6.97 -0.27 15.42
N SER A 32 -8.09 -0.89 15.83
CA SER A 32 -9.13 -1.31 14.89
C SER A 32 -9.81 -0.11 14.24
N ILE A 33 -10.11 0.94 15.01
CA ILE A 33 -10.72 2.17 14.48
C ILE A 33 -9.79 2.85 13.50
N ILE A 34 -8.51 3.00 13.84
CA ILE A 34 -7.51 3.63 12.98
C ILE A 34 -7.35 2.84 11.69
N THR A 35 -7.27 1.52 11.79
CA THR A 35 -7.11 0.64 10.63
C THR A 35 -8.31 0.74 9.69
N LEU A 36 -9.53 0.68 10.22
CA LEU A 36 -10.74 0.77 9.40
C LEU A 36 -10.89 2.14 8.76
N ALA A 37 -10.55 3.21 9.48
CA ALA A 37 -10.58 4.57 8.92
C ALA A 37 -9.58 4.72 7.78
N ALA A 38 -8.35 4.23 7.95
CA ALA A 38 -7.33 4.26 6.91
C ALA A 38 -7.74 3.44 5.69
N MET A 39 -8.34 2.27 5.91
CA MET A 39 -8.83 1.41 4.84
C MET A 39 -9.91 2.13 4.03
N ALA A 40 -10.89 2.72 4.70
CA ALA A 40 -11.96 3.45 4.03
C ALA A 40 -11.39 4.63 3.21
N GLY A 41 -10.50 5.42 3.79
CA GLY A 41 -9.85 6.52 3.08
C GLY A 41 -9.05 6.06 1.88
N SER A 42 -8.31 4.97 2.02
CA SER A 42 -7.50 4.40 0.95
C SER A 42 -8.37 3.99 -0.24
N VAL A 43 -9.46 3.27 0.01
CA VAL A 43 -10.36 2.79 -1.05
C VAL A 43 -11.08 3.96 -1.72
N ILE A 44 -11.52 4.95 -0.94
CA ILE A 44 -12.18 6.14 -1.50
C ILE A 44 -11.23 6.88 -2.43
N LEU A 45 -9.99 7.11 -2.02
CA LEU A 45 -9.00 7.79 -2.86
C LEU A 45 -8.66 6.98 -4.11
N LEU A 46 -8.58 5.65 -3.98
CA LEU A 46 -8.39 4.80 -5.16
C LEU A 46 -9.55 5.01 -6.14
N GLY A 47 -10.78 5.02 -5.65
CA GLY A 47 -11.95 5.27 -6.49
C GLY A 47 -11.90 6.62 -7.20
N LEU A 48 -11.41 7.66 -6.51
CA LEU A 48 -11.25 8.97 -7.13
C LEU A 48 -10.19 8.95 -8.23
N ALA A 49 -9.09 8.24 -8.03
CA ALA A 49 -8.04 8.12 -9.05
C ALA A 49 -8.56 7.37 -10.29
N LEU A 50 -9.48 6.45 -10.12
CA LEU A 50 -10.06 5.68 -11.22
C LEU A 50 -10.90 6.54 -12.18
N LYS A 51 -11.25 7.76 -11.82
CA LYS A 51 -11.91 8.69 -12.75
C LYS A 51 -11.00 9.09 -13.90
N SER A 52 -9.68 9.03 -13.72
CA SER A 52 -8.69 9.49 -14.70
C SER A 52 -7.75 8.39 -15.16
N LEU A 53 -7.63 7.29 -14.42
CA LEU A 53 -6.67 6.23 -14.71
C LEU A 53 -7.37 4.91 -15.02
N PRO A 54 -6.78 4.07 -15.90
CA PRO A 54 -7.28 2.71 -16.11
C PRO A 54 -7.24 1.92 -14.80
N ILE A 55 -8.25 1.07 -14.60
CA ILE A 55 -8.35 0.30 -13.35
C ILE A 55 -7.17 -0.65 -13.17
N GLY A 56 -6.70 -1.27 -14.24
CA GLY A 56 -5.55 -2.18 -14.15
C GLY A 56 -4.30 -1.48 -13.65
N THR A 57 -4.01 -0.31 -14.20
CA THR A 57 -2.85 0.50 -13.77
C THR A 57 -3.03 0.99 -12.34
N ALA A 58 -4.17 1.60 -12.05
CA ALA A 58 -4.41 2.18 -10.72
C ALA A 58 -4.38 1.12 -9.63
N TYR A 59 -5.04 -0.01 -9.85
CA TYR A 59 -5.07 -1.09 -8.87
C TYR A 59 -3.69 -1.70 -8.64
N ALA A 60 -2.95 -1.96 -9.72
CA ALA A 60 -1.61 -2.53 -9.62
C ALA A 60 -0.64 -1.60 -8.89
N VAL A 61 -0.70 -0.30 -9.19
CA VAL A 61 0.15 0.69 -8.51
C VAL A 61 -0.25 0.84 -7.04
N TRP A 62 -1.54 0.93 -6.75
CA TRP A 62 -2.05 1.03 -5.38
C TRP A 62 -1.61 -0.18 -4.55
N THR A 63 -1.84 -1.39 -5.06
CA THR A 63 -1.44 -2.63 -4.39
C THR A 63 0.08 -2.70 -4.25
N GLY A 64 0.81 -2.29 -5.29
CA GLY A 64 2.27 -2.32 -5.29
C GLY A 64 2.87 -1.36 -4.25
N ILE A 65 2.37 -0.15 -4.16
CA ILE A 65 2.83 0.82 -3.15
C ILE A 65 2.58 0.26 -1.75
N GLY A 66 1.38 -0.28 -1.52
CA GLY A 66 1.04 -0.90 -0.25
C GLY A 66 1.96 -2.07 0.09
N ALA A 67 2.22 -2.94 -0.89
CA ALA A 67 3.10 -4.10 -0.72
C ALA A 67 4.53 -3.68 -0.39
N VAL A 68 5.09 -2.73 -1.15
CA VAL A 68 6.47 -2.25 -0.95
C VAL A 68 6.61 -1.59 0.41
N GLY A 69 5.70 -0.69 0.76
CA GLY A 69 5.75 0.01 2.05
C GLY A 69 5.57 -0.93 3.22
N THR A 70 4.61 -1.84 3.13
CA THR A 70 4.33 -2.81 4.19
C THR A 70 5.49 -3.78 4.37
N ALA A 71 6.06 -4.29 3.29
CA ALA A 71 7.21 -5.19 3.35
C ALA A 71 8.43 -4.49 3.95
N THR A 72 8.66 -3.24 3.58
CA THR A 72 9.77 -2.44 4.09
C THR A 72 9.60 -2.17 5.59
N LEU A 73 8.41 -1.71 5.99
CA LEU A 73 8.14 -1.44 7.41
C LEU A 73 8.12 -2.71 8.24
N GLY A 74 7.74 -3.85 7.65
CA GLY A 74 7.80 -5.14 8.34
C GLY A 74 9.21 -5.49 8.79
N ILE A 75 10.21 -5.14 7.99
CA ILE A 75 11.61 -5.35 8.34
C ILE A 75 11.96 -4.54 9.59
N PHE A 76 11.57 -3.26 9.64
CA PHE A 76 11.94 -2.37 10.74
C PHE A 76 11.08 -2.55 11.98
N LEU A 77 9.78 -2.78 11.82
CA LEU A 77 8.84 -2.82 12.94
C LEU A 77 8.68 -4.20 13.54
N PHE A 78 8.79 -5.24 12.73
CA PHE A 78 8.48 -6.60 13.16
C PHE A 78 9.68 -7.55 13.05
N GLY A 79 10.86 -7.03 12.73
CA GLY A 79 12.07 -7.84 12.67
C GLY A 79 12.05 -8.87 11.54
N GLU A 80 11.29 -8.64 10.48
CA GLU A 80 11.26 -9.54 9.35
C GLU A 80 12.59 -9.56 8.61
N PRO A 81 12.96 -10.67 7.96
CA PRO A 81 14.29 -10.79 7.35
C PRO A 81 14.47 -9.85 6.15
N ALA A 82 15.67 -9.25 6.06
CA ALA A 82 16.05 -8.37 4.95
C ALA A 82 17.06 -9.08 4.05
N THR A 83 16.71 -10.28 3.59
CA THR A 83 17.59 -11.06 2.71
C THR A 83 17.73 -10.39 1.34
N ALA A 84 18.81 -10.68 0.63
CA ALA A 84 19.03 -10.15 -0.70
C ALA A 84 17.88 -10.53 -1.66
N PHE A 85 17.38 -11.76 -1.55
CA PHE A 85 16.26 -12.22 -2.37
C PHE A 85 14.98 -11.42 -2.08
N ARG A 86 14.71 -11.16 -0.80
CA ARG A 86 13.53 -10.38 -0.38
C ARG A 86 13.63 -8.93 -0.88
N LEU A 87 14.79 -8.31 -0.72
CA LEU A 87 15.01 -6.93 -1.19
C LEU A 87 14.93 -6.84 -2.71
N ALA A 88 15.48 -7.83 -3.42
CA ALA A 88 15.37 -7.87 -4.89
C ALA A 88 13.91 -8.00 -5.33
N SER A 89 13.12 -8.80 -4.63
CA SER A 89 11.69 -8.98 -4.94
C SER A 89 10.92 -7.67 -4.73
N ILE A 90 11.19 -6.95 -3.65
CA ILE A 90 10.61 -5.63 -3.40
C ILE A 90 11.00 -4.67 -4.52
N GLY A 91 12.27 -4.70 -4.94
CA GLY A 91 12.75 -3.88 -6.05
C GLY A 91 12.03 -4.15 -7.36
N LEU A 92 11.68 -5.40 -7.63
CA LEU A 92 10.91 -5.76 -8.83
C LEU A 92 9.50 -5.16 -8.81
N ILE A 93 8.87 -5.11 -7.64
CA ILE A 93 7.56 -4.45 -7.49
C ILE A 93 7.69 -2.96 -7.80
N VAL A 94 8.71 -2.30 -7.26
CA VAL A 94 8.96 -0.86 -7.53
C VAL A 94 9.20 -0.64 -9.02
N ALA A 95 10.00 -1.49 -9.65
CA ALA A 95 10.27 -1.39 -11.09
C ALA A 95 9.00 -1.55 -11.91
N GLY A 96 8.11 -2.48 -11.51
CA GLY A 96 6.82 -2.68 -12.18
C GLY A 96 5.92 -1.45 -12.07
N ILE A 97 5.88 -0.79 -10.90
CA ILE A 97 5.11 0.44 -10.71
C ILE A 97 5.64 1.54 -11.63
N ALA A 98 6.96 1.71 -11.67
CA ALA A 98 7.58 2.71 -12.54
C ALA A 98 7.28 2.44 -14.01
N GLY A 99 7.33 1.16 -14.41
CA GLY A 99 6.99 0.77 -15.78
C GLY A 99 5.56 1.09 -16.16
N LEU A 100 4.61 0.82 -15.26
CA LEU A 100 3.20 1.13 -15.50
C LEU A 100 2.97 2.62 -15.64
N LYS A 101 3.61 3.42 -14.79
CA LYS A 101 3.50 4.87 -14.88
C LYS A 101 4.07 5.38 -16.21
N PHE A 102 5.15 4.77 -16.67
CA PHE A 102 5.83 5.17 -17.90
C PHE A 102 4.97 4.94 -19.14
N VAL A 103 4.19 3.86 -19.17
CA VAL A 103 3.36 3.50 -20.34
C VAL A 103 1.92 4.02 -20.23
N THR A 104 1.58 4.66 -19.15
CA THR A 104 0.27 5.26 -18.94
C THR A 104 0.37 6.79 -18.93
#